data_60d7e9806f5b5a67db9bfb0ffc4e1688
#
_entry.id   60d7e9806f5b5a67db9bfb0ffc4e1688
#
_cell.length_a   1.000
_cell.length_b   1.000
_cell.length_c   1.000
_cell.angle_alpha   90.00
_cell.angle_beta   90.00
_cell.angle_gamma   90.00
#
_symmetry.space_group_name_H-M   'P 1'
#
loop_
_entity.id
_entity.type
_entity.pdbx_description
1 polymer ?
#
loop_
_entity_poly.entity_id
_entity_poly.type
_entity_poly.pdbx_seq_one_letter_code
_entity_poly.pdbx_strand_id
1 'polypeptide(L)'
;MKTNVLHLTQAVFCGAMVLVFVSCAKTPGTETIRKYVRASEAYAAGRFAETADILHGEKKFHPALVLRAKAEFFSGELDKAEKTCRRALKTRPSSLEAKLYLARILREKGDIAGAAVAAESMLADNPQDIRALRFAAEIAGETEKFDEAAILLDRAAEYSAESAMVLLDRARLRWTAGRGAEALEDLSRARAMLPWDTPLMRSIINLESIIKEVM
;
A
#
# COMPACT_ATOMS: atom_id res chain seq x y z
N MET A 1 57.74 30.58 -52.82
CA MET A 1 56.38 30.56 -53.45
C MET A 1 55.62 29.40 -52.82
N LYS A 2 54.95 29.61 -51.80
CA LYS A 2 53.53 29.73 -51.49
C LYS A 2 52.72 28.57 -52.08
N THR A 3 52.33 27.63 -51.25
CA THR A 3 51.04 26.97 -51.37
C THR A 3 50.51 26.59 -50.01
N ASN A 4 49.43 27.22 -49.61
CA ASN A 4 48.65 26.94 -48.43
C ASN A 4 47.88 25.62 -48.63
N VAL A 5 48.00 24.69 -47.72
CA VAL A 5 47.15 23.55 -47.65
C VAL A 5 46.19 23.77 -46.48
N LEU A 6 44.94 24.02 -46.83
CA LEU A 6 43.81 24.14 -45.92
C LEU A 6 43.47 22.72 -45.43
N HIS A 7 43.69 22.42 -44.15
CA HIS A 7 43.15 21.24 -43.52
C HIS A 7 41.69 21.46 -43.15
N LEU A 8 40.81 20.88 -43.94
CA LEU A 8 39.42 20.73 -43.60
C LEU A 8 39.31 19.60 -42.56
N THR A 9 39.16 19.97 -41.31
CA THR A 9 38.76 19.01 -40.26
C THR A 9 37.23 18.74 -40.42
N GLN A 10 36.93 17.57 -40.97
CA GLN A 10 35.57 17.01 -40.92
C GLN A 10 35.22 16.65 -39.49
N ALA A 11 34.42 17.48 -38.84
CA ALA A 11 33.74 17.14 -37.60
C ALA A 11 32.66 16.09 -37.92
N VAL A 12 32.95 14.86 -37.56
CA VAL A 12 31.93 13.78 -37.58
C VAL A 12 30.96 14.07 -36.44
N PHE A 13 29.82 14.64 -36.81
CA PHE A 13 28.67 14.78 -35.92
C PHE A 13 28.08 13.36 -35.69
N CYS A 14 28.52 12.71 -34.65
CA CYS A 14 27.91 11.47 -34.15
C CYS A 14 26.58 11.88 -33.50
N GLY A 15 25.55 12.05 -34.30
CA GLY A 15 24.19 12.27 -33.85
C GLY A 15 23.71 10.99 -33.14
N ALA A 16 23.88 10.92 -31.82
CA ALA A 16 23.19 9.93 -31.00
C ALA A 16 21.70 10.19 -31.09
N MET A 17 21.04 9.47 -32.01
CA MET A 17 19.59 9.42 -32.11
C MET A 17 19.06 8.75 -30.85
N VAL A 18 18.79 9.54 -29.82
CA VAL A 18 18.06 9.07 -28.63
C VAL A 18 16.66 8.73 -29.10
N LEU A 19 16.45 7.46 -29.41
CA LEU A 19 15.12 6.88 -29.57
C LEU A 19 14.44 6.95 -28.20
N VAL A 20 13.77 8.05 -27.93
CA VAL A 20 12.79 8.14 -26.87
C VAL A 20 11.68 7.18 -27.25
N PHE A 21 11.74 5.95 -26.72
CA PHE A 21 10.59 5.07 -26.69
C PHE A 21 9.55 5.74 -25.79
N VAL A 22 8.78 6.66 -26.36
CA VAL A 22 7.49 7.04 -25.78
C VAL A 22 6.65 5.77 -25.83
N SER A 23 6.68 5.01 -24.73
CA SER A 23 5.73 3.94 -24.52
C SER A 23 4.35 4.58 -24.61
N CYS A 24 3.70 4.45 -25.77
CA CYS A 24 2.31 4.81 -25.97
C CYS A 24 1.45 3.90 -25.10
N ALA A 25 1.43 4.15 -23.80
CA ALA A 25 0.35 3.68 -22.96
C ALA A 25 -0.91 4.27 -23.56
N LYS A 26 -1.71 3.44 -24.28
CA LYS A 26 -2.99 3.87 -24.84
C LYS A 26 -3.76 4.57 -23.74
N THR A 27 -3.99 5.86 -23.88
CA THR A 27 -4.85 6.62 -22.96
C THR A 27 -6.19 5.91 -22.89
N PRO A 28 -6.75 5.70 -21.68
CA PRO A 28 -8.05 5.07 -21.55
C PRO A 28 -9.11 5.89 -22.31
N GLY A 29 -10.01 5.20 -23.00
CA GLY A 29 -11.10 5.86 -23.72
C GLY A 29 -12.00 6.65 -22.75
N THR A 30 -12.64 7.69 -23.27
CA THR A 30 -13.54 8.57 -22.49
C THR A 30 -14.59 7.78 -21.71
N GLU A 31 -15.11 6.71 -22.27
CA GLU A 31 -16.09 5.84 -21.63
C GLU A 31 -15.50 5.08 -20.41
N THR A 32 -14.26 4.60 -20.52
CA THR A 32 -13.55 3.97 -19.40
C THR A 32 -13.34 4.95 -18.25
N ILE A 33 -12.96 6.17 -18.55
CA ILE A 33 -12.79 7.23 -17.55
C ILE A 33 -14.13 7.57 -16.89
N ARG A 34 -15.21 7.71 -17.66
CA ARG A 34 -16.55 8.00 -17.13
C ARG A 34 -17.03 6.90 -16.19
N LYS A 35 -16.86 5.64 -16.57
CA LYS A 35 -17.17 4.48 -15.69
C LYS A 35 -16.33 4.51 -14.41
N TYR A 36 -15.05 4.81 -14.50
CA TYR A 36 -14.17 4.89 -13.35
C TYR A 36 -14.60 6.00 -12.37
N VAL A 37 -14.93 7.20 -12.88
CA VAL A 37 -15.43 8.31 -12.03
C VAL A 37 -16.71 7.90 -11.31
N ARG A 38 -17.72 7.41 -12.04
CA ARG A 38 -18.97 6.92 -11.45
C ARG A 38 -18.75 5.82 -10.41
N ALA A 39 -17.86 4.88 -10.70
CA ALA A 39 -17.49 3.82 -9.76
C ALA A 39 -16.79 4.37 -8.50
N SER A 40 -15.95 5.40 -8.66
CA SER A 40 -15.28 6.06 -7.53
C SER A 40 -16.29 6.77 -6.61
N GLU A 41 -17.31 7.38 -7.17
CA GLU A 41 -18.42 7.99 -6.41
C GLU A 41 -19.24 6.93 -5.64
N ALA A 42 -19.56 5.81 -6.30
CA ALA A 42 -20.25 4.68 -5.65
C ALA A 42 -19.41 4.09 -4.51
N TYR A 43 -18.10 3.93 -4.74
CA TYR A 43 -17.15 3.45 -3.73
C TYR A 43 -17.07 4.40 -2.52
N ALA A 44 -16.94 5.70 -2.76
CA ALA A 44 -16.91 6.71 -1.71
C ALA A 44 -18.19 6.73 -0.88
N ALA A 45 -19.33 6.38 -1.49
CA ALA A 45 -20.63 6.23 -0.82
C ALA A 45 -20.84 4.86 -0.13
N GLY A 46 -19.80 3.99 -0.10
CA GLY A 46 -19.87 2.65 0.50
C GLY A 46 -20.66 1.62 -0.32
N ARG A 47 -21.06 1.95 -1.55
CA ARG A 47 -21.82 1.06 -2.45
C ARG A 47 -20.86 0.12 -3.20
N PHE A 48 -20.25 -0.80 -2.48
CA PHE A 48 -19.16 -1.64 -3.02
C PHE A 48 -19.64 -2.61 -4.11
N ALA A 49 -20.79 -3.26 -3.94
CA ALA A 49 -21.35 -4.15 -4.96
C ALA A 49 -21.61 -3.38 -6.28
N GLU A 50 -22.24 -2.20 -6.19
CA GLU A 50 -22.47 -1.33 -7.35
C GLU A 50 -21.15 -0.91 -8.01
N THR A 51 -20.12 -0.57 -7.22
CA THR A 51 -18.80 -0.23 -7.72
C THR A 51 -18.20 -1.37 -8.55
N ALA A 52 -18.26 -2.60 -8.04
CA ALA A 52 -17.75 -3.79 -8.74
C ALA A 52 -18.51 -4.05 -10.04
N ASP A 53 -19.83 -3.86 -10.05
CA ASP A 53 -20.69 -4.02 -11.23
C ASP A 53 -20.42 -2.96 -12.30
N ILE A 54 -20.28 -1.68 -11.94
CA ILE A 54 -19.93 -0.61 -12.88
C ILE A 54 -18.60 -0.91 -13.58
N LEU A 55 -17.63 -1.47 -12.86
CA LEU A 55 -16.30 -1.82 -13.39
C LEU A 55 -16.23 -3.25 -13.94
N HIS A 56 -17.36 -3.95 -13.99
CA HIS A 56 -17.39 -5.29 -14.58
C HIS A 56 -16.94 -5.25 -16.03
N GLY A 57 -16.11 -6.21 -16.43
CA GLY A 57 -15.57 -6.28 -17.78
C GLY A 57 -14.34 -5.42 -18.06
N GLU A 58 -13.94 -4.50 -17.15
CA GLU A 58 -12.67 -3.79 -17.30
C GLU A 58 -11.48 -4.77 -17.20
N LYS A 59 -10.52 -4.61 -18.13
CA LYS A 59 -9.41 -5.59 -18.25
C LYS A 59 -8.02 -4.98 -18.24
N LYS A 60 -7.88 -3.70 -18.55
CA LYS A 60 -6.59 -3.06 -18.84
C LYS A 60 -6.33 -1.78 -18.05
N PHE A 61 -7.36 -1.04 -17.70
CA PHE A 61 -7.20 0.20 -16.98
C PHE A 61 -6.89 -0.07 -15.51
N HIS A 62 -5.60 0.02 -15.18
CA HIS A 62 -5.09 -0.36 -13.85
C HIS A 62 -5.84 0.27 -12.68
N PRO A 63 -6.13 1.61 -12.64
CA PRO A 63 -6.86 2.21 -11.53
C PRO A 63 -8.26 1.60 -11.33
N ALA A 64 -8.97 1.29 -12.43
CA ALA A 64 -10.27 0.66 -12.34
C ALA A 64 -10.20 -0.79 -11.83
N LEU A 65 -9.17 -1.54 -12.21
CA LEU A 65 -8.94 -2.89 -11.69
C LEU A 65 -8.67 -2.86 -10.18
N VAL A 66 -7.84 -1.93 -9.71
CA VAL A 66 -7.57 -1.78 -8.28
C VAL A 66 -8.83 -1.39 -7.52
N LEU A 67 -9.59 -0.39 -8.01
CA LEU A 67 -10.83 0.04 -7.38
C LEU A 67 -11.87 -1.09 -7.33
N ARG A 68 -12.00 -1.86 -8.41
CA ARG A 68 -12.88 -3.02 -8.45
C ARG A 68 -12.47 -4.09 -7.45
N ALA A 69 -11.18 -4.42 -7.37
CA ALA A 69 -10.69 -5.40 -6.40
C ALA A 69 -10.96 -4.97 -4.95
N LYS A 70 -10.79 -3.68 -4.65
CA LYS A 70 -11.15 -3.10 -3.35
C LYS A 70 -12.64 -3.27 -3.06
N ALA A 71 -13.49 -2.96 -4.02
CA ALA A 71 -14.93 -3.07 -3.91
C ALA A 71 -15.36 -4.53 -3.71
N GLU A 72 -14.82 -5.46 -4.48
CA GLU A 72 -15.05 -6.90 -4.34
C GLU A 72 -14.60 -7.41 -2.95
N PHE A 73 -13.46 -6.91 -2.44
CA PHE A 73 -12.98 -7.23 -1.08
C PHE A 73 -13.97 -6.76 -0.01
N PHE A 74 -14.39 -5.49 -0.04
CA PHE A 74 -15.33 -4.95 0.94
C PHE A 74 -16.76 -5.50 0.81
N SER A 75 -17.10 -6.12 -0.33
CA SER A 75 -18.34 -6.88 -0.51
C SER A 75 -18.24 -8.34 -0.04
N GLY A 76 -17.07 -8.77 0.47
CA GLY A 76 -16.84 -10.16 0.89
C GLY A 76 -16.59 -11.13 -0.27
N GLU A 77 -16.49 -10.65 -1.50
CA GLU A 77 -16.29 -11.46 -2.71
C GLU A 77 -14.80 -11.78 -2.91
N LEU A 78 -14.19 -12.47 -1.92
CA LEU A 78 -12.74 -12.64 -1.82
C LEU A 78 -12.10 -13.31 -3.05
N ASP A 79 -12.73 -14.32 -3.65
CA ASP A 79 -12.20 -15.01 -4.84
C ASP A 79 -12.20 -14.11 -6.08
N LYS A 80 -13.23 -13.26 -6.22
CA LYS A 80 -13.28 -12.27 -7.30
C LYS A 80 -12.23 -11.20 -7.07
N ALA A 81 -12.11 -10.69 -5.86
CA ALA A 81 -11.13 -9.69 -5.46
C ALA A 81 -9.69 -10.17 -5.73
N GLU A 82 -9.36 -11.40 -5.36
CA GLU A 82 -8.06 -12.00 -5.65
C GLU A 82 -7.75 -12.03 -7.15
N LYS A 83 -8.69 -12.56 -7.93
CA LYS A 83 -8.56 -12.65 -9.39
C LYS A 83 -8.38 -11.26 -10.02
N THR A 84 -9.09 -10.27 -9.52
CA THR A 84 -9.03 -8.88 -10.00
C THR A 84 -7.71 -8.22 -9.59
N CYS A 85 -7.22 -8.42 -8.34
CA CYS A 85 -5.91 -7.97 -7.89
C CYS A 85 -4.77 -8.56 -8.72
N ARG A 86 -4.78 -9.89 -8.95
CA ARG A 86 -3.78 -10.55 -9.80
C ARG A 86 -3.80 -10.02 -11.23
N ARG A 87 -4.96 -9.65 -11.76
CA ARG A 87 -5.07 -8.98 -13.06
C ARG A 87 -4.50 -7.57 -13.01
N ALA A 88 -4.77 -6.79 -11.96
CA ALA A 88 -4.19 -5.47 -11.78
C ALA A 88 -2.66 -5.53 -11.75
N LEU A 89 -2.08 -6.51 -11.06
CA LEU A 89 -0.64 -6.75 -11.00
C LEU A 89 -0.03 -7.16 -12.35
N LYS A 90 -0.79 -7.85 -13.22
CA LYS A 90 -0.34 -8.10 -14.60
C LYS A 90 -0.24 -6.82 -15.43
N THR A 91 -1.05 -5.80 -15.15
CA THR A 91 -0.97 -4.49 -15.83
C THR A 91 0.11 -3.59 -15.26
N ARG A 92 0.37 -3.68 -13.96
CA ARG A 92 1.40 -2.94 -13.24
C ARG A 92 1.95 -3.77 -12.07
N PRO A 93 3.05 -4.52 -12.28
CA PRO A 93 3.64 -5.38 -11.26
C PRO A 93 4.09 -4.66 -9.98
N SER A 94 4.54 -3.40 -10.11
CA SER A 94 5.00 -2.57 -8.99
C SER A 94 3.87 -1.81 -8.27
N SER A 95 2.60 -2.14 -8.51
CA SER A 95 1.49 -1.47 -7.84
C SER A 95 1.40 -1.90 -6.38
N LEU A 96 1.92 -1.06 -5.49
CA LEU A 96 1.86 -1.29 -4.06
C LEU A 96 0.43 -1.48 -3.55
N GLU A 97 -0.52 -0.67 -4.04
CA GLU A 97 -1.92 -0.78 -3.64
C GLU A 97 -2.53 -2.14 -4.03
N ALA A 98 -2.26 -2.61 -5.25
CA ALA A 98 -2.73 -3.94 -5.67
C ALA A 98 -2.07 -5.07 -4.87
N LYS A 99 -0.77 -4.96 -4.56
CA LYS A 99 -0.05 -5.91 -3.69
C LYS A 99 -0.64 -5.93 -2.29
N LEU A 100 -0.89 -4.76 -1.69
CA LEU A 100 -1.46 -4.65 -0.36
C LEU A 100 -2.86 -5.27 -0.28
N TYR A 101 -3.72 -5.01 -1.27
CA TYR A 101 -5.06 -5.62 -1.29
C TYR A 101 -4.99 -7.13 -1.54
N LEU A 102 -4.08 -7.60 -2.41
CA LEU A 102 -3.86 -9.04 -2.56
C LEU A 102 -3.45 -9.69 -1.24
N ALA A 103 -2.51 -9.08 -0.52
CA ALA A 103 -2.05 -9.55 0.77
C ALA A 103 -3.20 -9.62 1.80
N ARG A 104 -4.04 -8.57 1.89
CA ARG A 104 -5.22 -8.55 2.75
C ARG A 104 -6.24 -9.63 2.38
N ILE A 105 -6.51 -9.81 1.09
CA ILE A 105 -7.42 -10.84 0.60
C ILE A 105 -6.92 -12.24 0.97
N LEU A 106 -5.62 -12.52 0.78
CA LEU A 106 -5.02 -13.80 1.15
C LEU A 106 -5.14 -14.06 2.65
N ARG A 107 -4.88 -13.06 3.48
CA ARG A 107 -5.07 -13.14 4.93
C ARG A 107 -6.52 -13.47 5.30
N GLU A 108 -7.50 -12.75 4.75
CA GLU A 108 -8.93 -13.00 5.00
C GLU A 108 -9.38 -14.40 4.53
N LYS A 109 -8.72 -14.96 3.54
CA LYS A 109 -8.93 -16.35 3.08
C LYS A 109 -8.21 -17.38 3.95
N GLY A 110 -7.43 -16.98 4.95
CA GLY A 110 -6.63 -17.85 5.80
C GLY A 110 -5.28 -18.27 5.17
N ASP A 111 -4.93 -17.77 4.00
CA ASP A 111 -3.62 -18.00 3.38
C ASP A 111 -2.59 -17.02 3.95
N ILE A 112 -2.21 -17.25 5.20
CA ILE A 112 -1.24 -16.41 5.92
C ILE A 112 0.14 -16.46 5.25
N ALA A 113 0.54 -17.63 4.74
CA ALA A 113 1.82 -17.77 4.04
C ALA A 113 1.84 -16.94 2.74
N GLY A 114 0.77 -17.00 1.95
CA GLY A 114 0.63 -16.15 0.76
C GLY A 114 0.59 -14.66 1.08
N ALA A 115 -0.07 -14.28 2.18
CA ALA A 115 -0.08 -12.89 2.66
C ALA A 115 1.32 -12.41 3.06
N ALA A 116 2.12 -13.24 3.73
CA ALA A 116 3.51 -12.95 4.09
C ALA A 116 4.37 -12.71 2.83
N VAL A 117 4.31 -13.61 1.85
CA VAL A 117 5.04 -13.47 0.58
C VAL A 117 4.65 -12.17 -0.15
N ALA A 118 3.38 -11.80 -0.12
CA ALA A 118 2.94 -10.54 -0.72
C ALA A 118 3.49 -9.31 0.05
N ALA A 119 3.57 -9.37 1.39
CA ALA A 119 4.19 -8.34 2.22
C ALA A 119 5.68 -8.19 1.93
N GLU A 120 6.41 -9.30 1.85
CA GLU A 120 7.84 -9.32 1.47
C GLU A 120 8.06 -8.71 0.09
N SER A 121 7.21 -9.03 -0.89
CA SER A 121 7.27 -8.42 -2.22
C SER A 121 7.05 -6.91 -2.23
N MET A 122 6.22 -6.38 -1.31
CA MET A 122 6.06 -4.92 -1.16
C MET A 122 7.32 -4.29 -0.56
N LEU A 123 7.91 -4.91 0.46
CA LEU A 123 9.14 -4.44 1.10
C LEU A 123 10.37 -4.57 0.19
N ALA A 124 10.39 -5.54 -0.72
CA ALA A 124 11.43 -5.65 -1.74
C ALA A 124 11.36 -4.49 -2.75
N ASP A 125 10.16 -4.03 -3.12
CA ASP A 125 9.98 -2.87 -3.99
C ASP A 125 10.32 -1.55 -3.28
N ASN A 126 9.89 -1.41 -2.02
CA ASN A 126 10.17 -0.24 -1.19
C ASN A 126 10.30 -0.65 0.29
N PRO A 127 11.54 -0.79 0.79
CA PRO A 127 11.82 -1.20 2.17
C PRO A 127 11.34 -0.20 3.23
N GLN A 128 11.00 1.02 2.83
CA GLN A 128 10.56 2.11 3.71
C GLN A 128 9.05 2.38 3.63
N ASP A 129 8.30 1.58 2.88
CA ASP A 129 6.85 1.79 2.81
C ASP A 129 6.17 1.38 4.10
N ILE A 130 5.64 2.38 4.81
CA ILE A 130 5.01 2.22 6.12
C ILE A 130 3.82 1.26 6.07
N ARG A 131 3.05 1.23 4.97
CA ARG A 131 1.89 0.35 4.81
C ARG A 131 2.34 -1.11 4.69
N ALA A 132 3.44 -1.34 3.97
CA ALA A 132 4.04 -2.66 3.83
C ALA A 132 4.64 -3.14 5.16
N LEU A 133 5.39 -2.26 5.86
CA LEU A 133 5.97 -2.55 7.17
C LEU A 133 4.89 -2.90 8.20
N ARG A 134 3.83 -2.09 8.27
CA ARG A 134 2.71 -2.34 9.19
C ARG A 134 2.00 -3.65 8.87
N PHE A 135 1.72 -3.92 7.60
CA PHE A 135 1.05 -5.17 7.20
C PHE A 135 1.93 -6.40 7.48
N ALA A 136 3.24 -6.32 7.21
CA ALA A 136 4.17 -7.39 7.57
C ALA A 136 4.21 -7.63 9.09
N ALA A 137 4.17 -6.56 9.89
CA ALA A 137 4.10 -6.66 11.35
C ALA A 137 2.78 -7.30 11.84
N GLU A 138 1.65 -6.98 11.20
CA GLU A 138 0.36 -7.65 11.50
C GLU A 138 0.48 -9.17 11.27
N ILE A 139 1.03 -9.60 10.14
CA ILE A 139 1.23 -11.02 9.82
C ILE A 139 2.21 -11.69 10.80
N ALA A 140 3.31 -11.02 11.15
CA ALA A 140 4.25 -11.54 12.14
C ALA A 140 3.59 -11.70 13.51
N GLY A 141 2.75 -10.74 13.94
CA GLY A 141 1.98 -10.83 15.18
C GLY A 141 0.97 -11.97 15.17
N GLU A 142 0.24 -12.20 14.08
CA GLU A 142 -0.70 -13.32 13.92
C GLU A 142 -0.01 -14.70 13.95
N THR A 143 1.29 -14.75 13.61
CA THR A 143 2.12 -15.95 13.66
C THR A 143 2.97 -16.04 14.95
N GLU A 144 2.64 -15.26 15.96
CA GLU A 144 3.31 -15.19 17.27
C GLU A 144 4.80 -14.79 17.22
N LYS A 145 5.26 -14.22 16.11
CA LYS A 145 6.61 -13.69 15.93
C LYS A 145 6.70 -12.25 16.44
N PHE A 146 6.46 -12.05 17.72
CA PHE A 146 6.31 -10.71 18.31
C PHE A 146 7.56 -9.84 18.20
N ASP A 147 8.77 -10.43 18.28
CA ASP A 147 10.00 -9.66 18.12
C ASP A 147 10.21 -9.17 16.68
N GLU A 148 9.89 -10.00 15.68
CA GLU A 148 9.92 -9.61 14.29
C GLU A 148 8.90 -8.48 14.02
N ALA A 149 7.68 -8.62 14.52
CA ALA A 149 6.64 -7.61 14.42
C ALA A 149 7.06 -6.28 15.07
N ALA A 150 7.73 -6.32 16.23
CA ALA A 150 8.24 -5.13 16.92
C ALA A 150 9.29 -4.41 16.07
N ILE A 151 10.26 -5.12 15.50
CA ILE A 151 11.30 -4.58 14.62
C ILE A 151 10.67 -3.89 13.40
N LEU A 152 9.67 -4.50 12.77
CA LEU A 152 8.98 -3.93 11.62
C LEU A 152 8.23 -2.63 11.96
N LEU A 153 7.60 -2.57 13.14
CA LEU A 153 6.91 -1.37 13.61
C LEU A 153 7.88 -0.28 14.07
N ASP A 154 9.04 -0.64 14.64
CA ASP A 154 10.09 0.33 14.96
C ASP A 154 10.62 0.99 13.67
N ARG A 155 10.88 0.20 12.63
CA ARG A 155 11.25 0.74 11.31
C ARG A 155 10.14 1.63 10.73
N ALA A 156 8.88 1.21 10.82
CA ALA A 156 7.77 2.04 10.37
C ALA A 156 7.69 3.36 11.14
N ALA A 157 7.97 3.37 12.44
CA ALA A 157 8.01 4.56 13.28
C ALA A 157 9.17 5.51 12.94
N GLU A 158 10.35 4.97 12.57
CA GLU A 158 11.49 5.78 12.10
C GLU A 158 11.16 6.53 10.81
N TYR A 159 10.50 5.85 9.85
CA TYR A 159 10.13 6.46 8.56
C TYR A 159 8.90 7.36 8.65
N SER A 160 8.13 7.24 9.70
CA SER A 160 6.96 8.05 10.00
C SER A 160 7.07 8.61 11.40
N ALA A 161 8.12 9.38 11.67
CA ALA A 161 8.48 9.87 13.00
C ALA A 161 7.33 10.48 13.83
N GLU A 162 6.18 10.70 13.19
CA GLU A 162 4.99 11.31 13.79
C GLU A 162 3.68 10.56 13.50
N SER A 163 3.69 9.30 13.11
CA SER A 163 2.42 8.59 12.84
C SER A 163 1.81 8.02 14.12
N ALA A 164 0.82 8.71 14.67
CA ALA A 164 0.04 8.22 15.81
C ALA A 164 -0.57 6.83 15.56
N MET A 165 -0.83 6.47 14.30
CA MET A 165 -1.36 5.16 13.93
C MET A 165 -0.30 4.05 14.08
N VAL A 166 0.95 4.31 13.70
CA VAL A 166 2.06 3.35 13.89
C VAL A 166 2.30 3.10 15.38
N LEU A 167 2.28 4.17 16.17
CA LEU A 167 2.41 4.06 17.63
C LEU A 167 1.26 3.26 18.26
N LEU A 168 0.01 3.44 17.79
CA LEU A 168 -1.12 2.65 18.24
C LEU A 168 -0.98 1.16 17.89
N ASP A 169 -0.54 0.84 16.68
CA ASP A 169 -0.32 -0.55 16.26
C ASP A 169 0.79 -1.20 17.09
N ARG A 170 1.89 -0.49 17.34
CA ARG A 170 2.97 -0.97 18.20
C ARG A 170 2.51 -1.16 19.65
N ALA A 171 1.69 -0.25 20.16
CA ALA A 171 1.11 -0.39 21.49
C ALA A 171 0.22 -1.65 21.62
N ARG A 172 -0.60 -1.93 20.62
CA ARG A 172 -1.41 -3.16 20.57
C ARG A 172 -0.54 -4.41 20.62
N LEU A 173 0.51 -4.45 19.80
CA LEU A 173 1.44 -5.57 19.77
C LEU A 173 2.15 -5.74 21.12
N ARG A 174 2.69 -4.66 21.70
CA ARG A 174 3.35 -4.67 23.01
C ARG A 174 2.42 -5.16 24.12
N TRP A 175 1.16 -4.75 24.09
CA TRP A 175 0.14 -5.23 25.00
C TRP A 175 -0.10 -6.73 24.85
N THR A 176 -0.29 -7.22 23.62
CA THR A 176 -0.46 -8.67 23.33
C THR A 176 0.75 -9.50 23.76
N ALA A 177 1.95 -8.94 23.65
CA ALA A 177 3.20 -9.55 24.11
C ALA A 177 3.44 -9.44 25.64
N GLY A 178 2.48 -8.94 26.42
CA GLY A 178 2.59 -8.77 27.87
C GLY A 178 3.42 -7.56 28.31
N ARG A 179 3.78 -6.66 27.38
CA ARG A 179 4.60 -5.45 27.64
C ARG A 179 3.71 -4.22 27.86
N GLY A 180 2.85 -4.25 28.88
CA GLY A 180 1.82 -3.22 29.12
C GLY A 180 2.40 -1.83 29.37
N ALA A 181 3.49 -1.69 30.14
CA ALA A 181 4.12 -0.40 30.41
C ALA A 181 4.64 0.28 29.14
N GLU A 182 5.30 -0.47 28.25
CA GLU A 182 5.80 0.05 26.98
C GLU A 182 4.63 0.39 26.01
N ALA A 183 3.54 -0.37 26.07
CA ALA A 183 2.33 -0.05 25.31
C ALA A 183 1.72 1.29 25.74
N LEU A 184 1.65 1.57 27.05
CA LEU A 184 1.16 2.85 27.59
C LEU A 184 2.05 4.03 27.17
N GLU A 185 3.36 3.84 27.07
CA GLU A 185 4.28 4.88 26.58
C GLU A 185 3.96 5.26 25.13
N ASP A 186 3.79 4.26 24.25
CA ASP A 186 3.43 4.50 22.85
C ASP A 186 2.08 5.19 22.72
N LEU A 187 1.08 4.78 23.51
CA LEU A 187 -0.24 5.42 23.51
C LEU A 187 -0.16 6.90 23.98
N SER A 188 0.63 7.16 25.00
CA SER A 188 0.87 8.53 25.48
C SER A 188 1.48 9.41 24.38
N ARG A 189 2.48 8.91 23.65
CA ARG A 189 3.09 9.60 22.50
C ARG A 189 2.10 9.82 21.37
N ALA A 190 1.35 8.77 20.99
CA ALA A 190 0.34 8.84 19.94
C ALA A 190 -0.75 9.88 20.28
N ARG A 191 -1.18 9.92 21.53
CA ARG A 191 -2.18 10.89 22.02
C ARG A 191 -1.70 12.32 21.91
N ALA A 192 -0.43 12.60 22.21
CA ALA A 192 0.14 13.94 22.10
C ALA A 192 0.16 14.50 20.66
N MET A 193 0.04 13.63 19.65
CA MET A 193 0.11 14.00 18.24
C MET A 193 -1.25 14.31 17.61
N LEU A 194 -2.35 14.09 18.30
CA LEU A 194 -3.70 14.12 17.72
C LEU A 194 -4.60 15.19 18.35
N PRO A 195 -5.48 15.82 17.55
CA PRO A 195 -6.59 16.59 18.08
C PRO A 195 -7.56 15.72 18.90
N TRP A 196 -8.21 16.30 19.91
CA TRP A 196 -9.04 15.59 20.89
C TRP A 196 -10.25 14.85 20.30
N ASP A 197 -10.75 15.24 19.14
CA ASP A 197 -12.01 14.74 18.59
C ASP A 197 -11.81 13.88 17.33
N THR A 198 -10.82 13.00 17.34
CA THR A 198 -10.61 12.09 16.23
C THR A 198 -11.01 10.65 16.56
N PRO A 199 -11.48 9.85 15.59
CA PRO A 199 -11.74 8.42 15.80
C PRO A 199 -10.50 7.67 16.32
N LEU A 200 -9.31 8.08 15.88
CA LEU A 200 -8.05 7.50 16.33
C LEU A 200 -7.75 7.82 17.79
N MET A 201 -8.03 9.04 18.25
CA MET A 201 -7.92 9.42 19.66
C MET A 201 -8.82 8.52 20.54
N ARG A 202 -10.04 8.26 20.14
CA ARG A 202 -10.95 7.36 20.85
C ARG A 202 -10.40 5.94 20.98
N SER A 203 -9.80 5.43 19.91
CA SER A 203 -9.15 4.11 19.92
C SER A 203 -7.96 4.05 20.88
N ILE A 204 -7.16 5.12 20.96
CA ILE A 204 -6.03 5.24 21.88
C ILE A 204 -6.52 5.25 23.33
N ILE A 205 -7.50 6.10 23.65
CA ILE A 205 -8.05 6.21 25.01
C ILE A 205 -8.67 4.88 25.46
N ASN A 206 -9.40 4.20 24.59
CA ASN A 206 -9.99 2.91 24.90
C ASN A 206 -8.93 1.86 25.23
N LEU A 207 -7.87 1.75 24.44
CA LEU A 207 -6.79 0.81 24.70
C LEU A 207 -6.00 1.17 25.97
N GLU A 208 -5.76 2.47 26.24
CA GLU A 208 -5.15 2.91 27.50
C GLU A 208 -5.97 2.46 28.73
N SER A 209 -7.32 2.60 28.66
CA SER A 209 -8.21 2.17 29.73
C SER A 209 -8.11 0.68 29.99
N ILE A 210 -8.21 -0.13 28.93
CA ILE A 210 -8.12 -1.60 29.01
C ILE A 210 -6.79 -2.02 29.66
N ILE A 211 -5.67 -1.44 29.23
CA ILE A 211 -4.35 -1.79 29.79
C ILE A 211 -4.25 -1.45 31.27
N LYS A 212 -4.74 -0.24 31.67
CA LYS A 212 -4.70 0.22 33.07
C LYS A 212 -5.61 -0.57 34.01
N GLU A 213 -6.70 -1.13 33.50
CA GLU A 213 -7.62 -1.97 34.28
C GLU A 213 -7.04 -3.37 34.59
N VAL A 214 -6.12 -3.85 33.75
CA VAL A 214 -5.57 -5.21 33.86
C VAL A 214 -4.19 -5.24 34.53
N MET A 215 -3.48 -4.11 34.57
CA MET A 215 -2.16 -3.98 35.25
C MET A 215 -2.32 -3.73 36.73
#